data_0f0c65c955ed0e17aa5c3ded93be6f51
#
_entry.id   0f0c65c955ed0e17aa5c3ded93be6f51
#
_cell.length_a   1.000
_cell.length_b   1.000
_cell.length_c   1.000
_cell.angle_alpha   90.00
_cell.angle_beta   90.00
_cell.angle_gamma   90.00
#
_symmetry.space_group_name_H-M   'P 1'
#
loop_
_entity.id
_entity.type
_entity.pdbx_description
1 polymer ?
#
loop_
_entity_poly.entity_id
_entity_poly.type
_entity_poly.pdbx_seq_one_letter_code
_entity_poly.pdbx_strand_id
1 'polypeptide(L)'
;MNNAFIHPEAKIGQGVTIDPFSYVAGDVEIGDGTWIGPNVTIMDGARIGKNCRIFPGAVISAIPQDLKFDGEKTTAEIGDNTTIRECVTINRGTKDRFKTVVGNNCLLMAYVHIAHDAHVGNHVILANTANIAGHVTIQDHAILEGVVAVQQFVTIGAHAFVAGGSLVRKDVPPFVKAAREPLTF
;
A
#
# COMPACT_ATOMS: atom_id res chain seq x y z
N MET A 1 -0.22 15.98 26.22
CA MET A 1 0.08 16.67 24.96
C MET A 1 0.28 15.60 23.90
N ASN A 2 -0.44 15.68 22.79
CA ASN A 2 -0.20 14.76 21.66
C ASN A 2 1.05 15.28 20.92
N ASN A 3 2.12 14.50 20.89
CA ASN A 3 3.39 14.86 20.26
C ASN A 3 3.42 14.49 18.76
N ALA A 4 2.28 14.27 18.11
CA ALA A 4 2.19 14.11 16.67
C ALA A 4 2.28 15.48 15.99
N PHE A 5 2.94 15.55 14.83
CA PHE A 5 2.90 16.72 13.95
C PHE A 5 1.82 16.50 12.88
N ILE A 6 0.84 17.38 12.84
CA ILE A 6 -0.23 17.38 11.83
C ILE A 6 -0.23 18.75 11.17
N HIS A 7 0.01 18.76 9.85
CA HIS A 7 0.00 20.02 9.11
C HIS A 7 -1.40 20.64 9.11
N PRO A 8 -1.56 21.97 9.28
CA PRO A 8 -2.87 22.62 9.36
C PRO A 8 -3.79 22.43 8.13
N GLU A 9 -3.21 22.18 6.96
CA GLU A 9 -3.96 21.94 5.72
C GLU A 9 -4.43 20.50 5.54
N ALA A 10 -3.97 19.55 6.38
CA ALA A 10 -4.40 18.17 6.33
C ALA A 10 -5.90 18.06 6.67
N LYS A 11 -6.63 17.29 5.88
CA LYS A 11 -8.06 17.03 6.07
C LYS A 11 -8.25 15.76 6.89
N ILE A 12 -8.62 15.93 8.15
CA ILE A 12 -8.77 14.84 9.11
C ILE A 12 -10.25 14.60 9.38
N GLY A 13 -10.73 13.39 9.15
CA GLY A 13 -12.13 12.98 9.35
C GLY A 13 -12.52 12.89 10.83
N GLN A 14 -13.80 12.61 11.07
CA GLN A 14 -14.33 12.48 12.42
C GLN A 14 -13.86 11.20 13.11
N GLY A 15 -13.54 11.27 14.39
CA GLY A 15 -13.11 10.10 15.17
C GLY A 15 -11.75 9.51 14.77
N VAL A 16 -10.98 10.23 13.96
CA VAL A 16 -9.59 9.84 13.65
C VAL A 16 -8.73 10.02 14.90
N THR A 17 -7.92 9.01 15.20
CA THR A 17 -6.90 9.05 16.25
C THR A 17 -5.52 9.00 15.63
N ILE A 18 -4.62 9.88 16.05
CA ILE A 18 -3.23 9.92 15.60
C ILE A 18 -2.35 9.89 16.82
N ASP A 19 -1.59 8.82 16.96
CA ASP A 19 -0.73 8.56 18.11
C ASP A 19 0.57 9.39 18.07
N PRO A 20 1.27 9.51 19.20
CA PRO A 20 2.47 10.35 19.32
C PRO A 20 3.58 9.99 18.31
N PHE A 21 4.38 11.03 17.97
CA PHE A 21 5.54 10.93 17.08
C PHE A 21 5.22 10.62 15.62
N SER A 22 3.95 10.69 15.24
CA SER A 22 3.54 10.57 13.84
C SER A 22 3.63 11.92 13.13
N TYR A 23 3.90 11.87 11.83
CA TYR A 23 3.98 13.03 10.94
C TYR A 23 2.91 12.95 9.86
N VAL A 24 2.13 14.02 9.69
CA VAL A 24 1.11 14.15 8.63
C VAL A 24 1.37 15.43 7.84
N ALA A 25 1.65 15.30 6.55
CA ALA A 25 1.90 16.40 5.61
C ALA A 25 0.63 17.19 5.25
N GLY A 26 0.77 18.26 4.46
CA GLY A 26 -0.32 19.19 4.15
C GLY A 26 -1.34 18.66 3.15
N ASP A 27 -0.90 18.04 2.07
CA ASP A 27 -1.81 17.46 1.05
C ASP A 27 -2.20 16.03 1.42
N VAL A 28 -2.84 15.85 2.59
CA VAL A 28 -3.30 14.56 3.11
C VAL A 28 -4.78 14.59 3.42
N GLU A 29 -5.49 13.51 3.09
CA GLU A 29 -6.88 13.28 3.50
C GLU A 29 -6.97 11.95 4.23
N ILE A 30 -7.61 11.94 5.43
CA ILE A 30 -7.81 10.74 6.26
C ILE A 30 -9.30 10.63 6.59
N GLY A 31 -9.92 9.53 6.20
CA GLY A 31 -11.33 9.23 6.42
C GLY A 31 -11.67 8.91 7.87
N ASP A 32 -12.96 9.02 8.18
CA ASP A 32 -13.52 8.89 9.52
C ASP A 32 -13.12 7.56 10.20
N GLY A 33 -12.92 7.59 11.52
CA GLY A 33 -12.65 6.42 12.35
C GLY A 33 -11.30 5.73 12.14
N THR A 34 -10.42 6.29 11.30
CA THR A 34 -9.09 5.73 11.03
C THR A 34 -8.15 5.94 12.22
N TRP A 35 -7.39 4.92 12.55
CA TRP A 35 -6.34 4.96 13.56
C TRP A 35 -4.95 4.99 12.92
N ILE A 36 -4.17 5.97 13.30
CA ILE A 36 -2.76 6.14 12.93
C ILE A 36 -1.92 5.88 14.18
N GLY A 37 -1.20 4.77 14.18
CA GLY A 37 -0.31 4.38 15.28
C GLY A 37 0.89 5.31 15.46
N PRO A 38 1.69 5.14 16.51
CA PRO A 38 2.85 5.98 16.76
C PRO A 38 3.94 5.81 15.70
N ASN A 39 4.75 6.87 15.48
CA ASN A 39 5.87 6.86 14.52
C ASN A 39 5.45 6.50 13.08
N VAL A 40 4.23 6.83 12.66
CA VAL A 40 3.79 6.72 11.27
C VAL A 40 4.11 8.00 10.51
N THR A 41 4.54 7.87 9.26
CA THR A 41 4.80 9.01 8.38
C THR A 41 3.81 9.01 7.21
N ILE A 42 3.01 10.07 7.10
CA ILE A 42 2.05 10.26 6.00
C ILE A 42 2.47 11.48 5.20
N MET A 43 2.91 11.24 3.97
CA MET A 43 3.45 12.26 3.08
C MET A 43 2.35 12.85 2.18
N ASP A 44 2.68 13.95 1.48
CA ASP A 44 1.76 14.59 0.54
C ASP A 44 1.23 13.62 -0.51
N GLY A 45 -0.04 13.82 -0.90
CA GLY A 45 -0.74 12.98 -1.86
C GLY A 45 -1.41 11.74 -1.24
N ALA A 46 -1.31 11.53 0.07
CA ALA A 46 -2.03 10.43 0.71
C ALA A 46 -3.54 10.69 0.76
N ARG A 47 -4.33 9.70 0.34
CA ARG A 47 -5.79 9.66 0.42
C ARG A 47 -6.20 8.37 1.11
N ILE A 48 -6.49 8.44 2.39
CA ILE A 48 -6.74 7.28 3.25
C ILE A 48 -8.24 7.22 3.55
N GLY A 49 -8.84 6.07 3.31
CA GLY A 49 -10.25 5.81 3.54
C GLY A 49 -10.63 5.75 5.02
N LYS A 50 -11.85 5.27 5.29
CA LYS A 50 -12.44 5.18 6.62
C LYS A 50 -12.05 3.90 7.34
N ASN A 51 -12.05 3.96 8.68
CA ASN A 51 -11.83 2.81 9.56
C ASN A 51 -10.55 2.02 9.24
N CYS A 52 -9.54 2.67 8.67
CA CYS A 52 -8.23 2.06 8.43
C CYS A 52 -7.43 1.96 9.72
N ARG A 53 -6.47 1.05 9.75
CA ARG A 53 -5.53 0.89 10.85
C ARG A 53 -4.11 0.90 10.30
N ILE A 54 -3.32 1.92 10.67
CA ILE A 54 -1.95 2.09 10.18
C ILE A 54 -1.00 1.96 11.36
N PHE A 55 -0.15 0.95 11.34
CA PHE A 55 0.71 0.53 12.42
C PHE A 55 2.07 1.24 12.42
N PRO A 56 2.83 1.19 13.54
CA PRO A 56 4.06 1.95 13.70
C PRO A 56 5.10 1.74 12.59
N GLY A 57 5.78 2.82 12.23
CA GLY A 57 6.85 2.81 11.25
C GLY A 57 6.39 2.73 9.78
N ALA A 58 5.08 2.65 9.52
CA ALA A 58 4.59 2.72 8.15
C ALA A 58 4.85 4.10 7.52
N VAL A 59 5.18 4.10 6.22
CA VAL A 59 5.41 5.31 5.42
C VAL A 59 4.47 5.30 4.23
N ILE A 60 3.52 6.23 4.22
CA ILE A 60 2.47 6.31 3.20
C ILE A 60 2.71 7.51 2.29
N SER A 61 2.60 7.28 0.97
CA SER A 61 2.73 8.31 -0.07
C SER A 61 4.12 8.93 -0.19
N ALA A 62 5.19 8.19 0.16
CA ALA A 62 6.54 8.63 -0.18
C ALA A 62 6.70 8.80 -1.69
N ILE A 63 7.64 9.65 -2.09
CA ILE A 63 7.97 9.84 -3.51
C ILE A 63 8.37 8.51 -4.14
N PRO A 64 8.06 8.29 -5.43
CA PRO A 64 8.50 7.09 -6.16
C PRO A 64 9.99 6.87 -6.11
N GLN A 65 10.41 5.60 -6.04
CA GLN A 65 11.82 5.20 -6.21
C GLN A 65 12.14 5.00 -7.71
N ASP A 66 11.63 5.87 -8.55
CA ASP A 66 11.85 5.89 -9.99
C ASP A 66 12.67 7.12 -10.35
N LEU A 67 13.81 6.91 -11.04
CA LEU A 67 14.71 7.98 -11.49
C LEU A 67 14.04 8.94 -12.49
N LYS A 68 12.90 8.58 -13.07
CA LYS A 68 12.12 9.41 -13.99
C LYS A 68 11.12 10.33 -13.28
N PHE A 69 10.93 10.15 -11.97
CA PHE A 69 10.04 10.99 -11.19
C PHE A 69 10.61 12.41 -11.11
N ASP A 70 9.84 13.42 -11.55
CA ASP A 70 10.25 14.82 -11.64
C ASP A 70 9.42 15.75 -10.72
N GLY A 71 8.87 15.20 -9.65
CA GLY A 71 8.10 15.98 -8.67
C GLY A 71 6.64 16.22 -9.04
N GLU A 72 6.10 15.47 -9.99
CA GLU A 72 4.71 15.57 -10.41
C GLU A 72 3.73 15.33 -9.26
N LYS A 73 2.60 16.03 -9.29
CA LYS A 73 1.55 15.93 -8.28
C LYS A 73 0.74 14.65 -8.45
N THR A 74 1.00 13.67 -7.59
CA THR A 74 0.44 12.32 -7.67
C THR A 74 -0.03 11.85 -6.29
N THR A 75 -0.79 10.75 -6.22
CA THR A 75 -1.42 10.26 -4.99
C THR A 75 -1.05 8.81 -4.65
N ALA A 76 -1.24 8.46 -3.37
CA ALA A 76 -1.42 7.10 -2.89
C ALA A 76 -2.81 7.00 -2.25
N GLU A 77 -3.68 6.19 -2.83
CA GLU A 77 -5.08 6.04 -2.42
C GLU A 77 -5.27 4.70 -1.71
N ILE A 78 -5.83 4.73 -0.50
CA ILE A 78 -6.08 3.55 0.34
C ILE A 78 -7.56 3.51 0.64
N GLY A 79 -8.21 2.40 0.31
CA GLY A 79 -9.63 2.17 0.54
C GLY A 79 -9.97 1.91 2.00
N ASP A 80 -11.26 1.81 2.27
CA ASP A 80 -11.83 1.68 3.61
C ASP A 80 -11.47 0.34 4.28
N ASN A 81 -11.46 0.32 5.61
CA ASN A 81 -11.25 -0.88 6.45
C ASN A 81 -9.93 -1.63 6.17
N THR A 82 -8.96 -0.98 5.56
CA THR A 82 -7.67 -1.59 5.22
C THR A 82 -6.70 -1.49 6.41
N THR A 83 -6.02 -2.60 6.69
CA THR A 83 -5.02 -2.70 7.76
C THR A 83 -3.62 -2.70 7.16
N ILE A 84 -2.80 -1.75 7.57
CA ILE A 84 -1.42 -1.56 7.14
C ILE A 84 -0.52 -1.77 8.36
N ARG A 85 0.22 -2.88 8.37
CA ARG A 85 1.05 -3.28 9.49
C ARG A 85 2.39 -2.53 9.51
N GLU A 86 3.22 -2.93 10.47
CA GLU A 86 4.45 -2.23 10.83
C GLU A 86 5.42 -2.10 9.65
N CYS A 87 6.01 -0.91 9.51
CA CYS A 87 7.06 -0.63 8.52
C CYS A 87 6.65 -0.91 7.06
N VAL A 88 5.36 -0.94 6.74
CA VAL A 88 4.89 -0.98 5.35
C VAL A 88 5.26 0.33 4.66
N THR A 89 5.67 0.25 3.40
CA THR A 89 5.94 1.43 2.57
C THR A 89 5.07 1.42 1.32
N ILE A 90 4.41 2.55 1.05
CA ILE A 90 3.58 2.74 -0.15
C ILE A 90 4.05 4.02 -0.83
N ASN A 91 4.60 3.91 -2.05
CA ASN A 91 4.93 5.07 -2.84
C ASN A 91 3.70 5.62 -3.56
N ARG A 92 3.64 6.95 -3.75
CA ARG A 92 2.64 7.56 -4.63
C ARG A 92 2.94 7.28 -6.10
N GLY A 93 2.01 7.59 -7.01
CA GLY A 93 2.16 7.34 -8.44
C GLY A 93 3.21 8.22 -9.12
N THR A 94 3.48 7.92 -10.39
CA THR A 94 4.23 8.77 -11.31
C THR A 94 3.29 9.42 -12.34
N LYS A 95 3.83 10.15 -13.30
CA LYS A 95 3.07 10.74 -14.40
C LYS A 95 2.35 9.72 -15.31
N ASP A 96 2.62 8.42 -15.14
CA ASP A 96 1.99 7.37 -15.96
C ASP A 96 0.55 7.11 -15.53
N ARG A 97 0.33 6.78 -14.25
CA ARG A 97 -1.03 6.54 -13.70
C ARG A 97 -1.50 7.62 -12.73
N PHE A 98 -0.62 8.54 -12.34
CA PHE A 98 -0.85 9.60 -11.36
C PHE A 98 -1.21 9.11 -9.96
N LYS A 99 -1.33 7.80 -9.76
CA LYS A 99 -1.69 7.23 -8.45
C LYS A 99 -1.23 5.79 -8.26
N THR A 100 -0.99 5.44 -7.02
CA THR A 100 -0.91 4.08 -6.52
C THR A 100 -2.18 3.80 -5.73
N VAL A 101 -2.78 2.62 -5.89
CA VAL A 101 -4.07 2.29 -5.28
C VAL A 101 -3.98 1.02 -4.45
N VAL A 102 -4.53 1.05 -3.24
CA VAL A 102 -4.85 -0.12 -2.42
C VAL A 102 -6.34 -0.08 -2.12
N GLY A 103 -7.04 -1.15 -2.45
CA GLY A 103 -8.49 -1.26 -2.28
C GLY A 103 -8.95 -1.38 -0.83
N ASN A 104 -10.23 -1.75 -0.68
CA ASN A 104 -10.89 -1.88 0.61
C ASN A 104 -10.62 -3.25 1.26
N ASN A 105 -10.73 -3.31 2.59
CA ASN A 105 -10.66 -4.55 3.36
C ASN A 105 -9.37 -5.36 3.13
N CYS A 106 -8.27 -4.71 2.81
CA CYS A 106 -6.98 -5.35 2.58
C CYS A 106 -6.19 -5.53 3.88
N LEU A 107 -5.30 -6.51 3.88
CA LEU A 107 -4.29 -6.71 4.93
C LEU A 107 -2.89 -6.65 4.31
N LEU A 108 -2.15 -5.60 4.62
CA LEU A 108 -0.74 -5.47 4.29
C LEU A 108 0.07 -5.78 5.55
N MET A 109 0.70 -6.95 5.60
CA MET A 109 1.49 -7.36 6.76
C MET A 109 2.82 -6.61 6.83
N ALA A 110 3.55 -6.81 7.93
CA ALA A 110 4.76 -6.04 8.20
C ALA A 110 5.81 -6.12 7.08
N TYR A 111 6.44 -4.97 6.81
CA TYR A 111 7.49 -4.79 5.80
C TYR A 111 7.05 -5.00 4.35
N VAL A 112 5.76 -5.02 4.05
CA VAL A 112 5.29 -5.01 2.66
C VAL A 112 5.72 -3.70 1.98
N HIS A 113 6.17 -3.81 0.74
CA HIS A 113 6.43 -2.65 -0.12
C HIS A 113 5.50 -2.62 -1.32
N ILE A 114 4.85 -1.48 -1.56
CA ILE A 114 4.06 -1.21 -2.76
C ILE A 114 4.68 -0.03 -3.50
N ALA A 115 5.25 -0.28 -4.67
CA ALA A 115 5.85 0.75 -5.51
C ALA A 115 4.80 1.57 -6.27
N HIS A 116 5.27 2.61 -6.93
CA HIS A 116 4.48 3.58 -7.69
C HIS A 116 3.59 2.92 -8.76
N ASP A 117 2.45 3.54 -9.02
CA ASP A 117 1.51 3.11 -10.08
C ASP A 117 0.97 1.67 -9.94
N ALA A 118 1.22 1.00 -8.82
CA ALA A 118 0.63 -0.30 -8.53
C ALA A 118 -0.87 -0.15 -8.21
N HIS A 119 -1.65 -1.15 -8.59
CA HIS A 119 -3.07 -1.26 -8.28
C HIS A 119 -3.37 -2.56 -7.53
N VAL A 120 -3.71 -2.45 -6.26
CA VAL A 120 -4.13 -3.57 -5.41
C VAL A 120 -5.64 -3.48 -5.22
N GLY A 121 -6.36 -4.53 -5.59
CA GLY A 121 -7.81 -4.64 -5.49
C GLY A 121 -8.30 -4.77 -4.04
N ASN A 122 -9.55 -5.20 -3.89
CA ASN A 122 -10.18 -5.35 -2.58
C ASN A 122 -9.92 -6.72 -1.96
N HIS A 123 -9.98 -6.82 -0.63
CA HIS A 123 -9.82 -8.08 0.11
C HIS A 123 -8.51 -8.82 -0.17
N VAL A 124 -7.47 -8.10 -0.60
CA VAL A 124 -6.15 -8.65 -0.87
C VAL A 124 -5.37 -8.81 0.43
N ILE A 125 -4.63 -9.92 0.52
CA ILE A 125 -3.70 -10.17 1.62
C ILE A 125 -2.28 -10.22 1.06
N LEU A 126 -1.43 -9.32 1.51
CA LEU A 126 0.00 -9.34 1.26
C LEU A 126 0.72 -9.68 2.57
N ALA A 127 1.32 -10.87 2.63
CA ALA A 127 2.02 -11.32 3.82
C ALA A 127 3.40 -10.65 3.97
N ASN A 128 4.04 -10.90 5.10
CA ASN A 128 5.26 -10.21 5.50
C ASN A 128 6.31 -10.14 4.40
N THR A 129 6.85 -8.94 4.18
CA THR A 129 7.96 -8.69 3.26
C THR A 129 7.61 -8.98 1.78
N ALA A 130 6.33 -9.03 1.41
CA ALA A 130 5.97 -9.07 0.00
C ALA A 130 6.36 -7.74 -0.67
N ASN A 131 7.01 -7.83 -1.85
CA ASN A 131 7.52 -6.69 -2.60
C ASN A 131 6.79 -6.56 -3.94
N ILE A 132 6.02 -5.51 -4.10
CA ILE A 132 5.21 -5.23 -5.27
C ILE A 132 5.85 -4.11 -6.07
N ALA A 133 6.42 -4.45 -7.22
CA ALA A 133 7.08 -3.48 -8.09
C ALA A 133 6.08 -2.53 -8.77
N GLY A 134 6.59 -1.49 -9.44
CA GLY A 134 5.76 -0.50 -10.12
C GLY A 134 4.84 -1.10 -11.18
N HIS A 135 3.68 -0.48 -11.38
CA HIS A 135 2.68 -0.86 -12.39
C HIS A 135 2.05 -2.26 -12.23
N VAL A 136 2.34 -2.98 -11.16
CA VAL A 136 1.71 -4.28 -10.88
C VAL A 136 0.22 -4.09 -10.63
N THR A 137 -0.59 -5.02 -11.13
CA THR A 137 -2.02 -5.10 -10.82
C THR A 137 -2.30 -6.37 -10.04
N ILE A 138 -2.87 -6.26 -8.85
CA ILE A 138 -3.34 -7.39 -8.03
C ILE A 138 -4.85 -7.29 -7.95
N GLN A 139 -5.55 -8.29 -8.46
CA GLN A 139 -7.00 -8.30 -8.48
C GLN A 139 -7.58 -8.76 -7.12
N ASP A 140 -8.90 -8.59 -6.96
CA ASP A 140 -9.61 -8.84 -5.71
C ASP A 140 -9.38 -10.25 -5.15
N HIS A 141 -9.33 -10.35 -3.83
CA HIS A 141 -9.18 -11.61 -3.08
C HIS A 141 -7.88 -12.39 -3.34
N ALA A 142 -6.90 -11.83 -4.02
CA ALA A 142 -5.60 -12.48 -4.17
C ALA A 142 -4.85 -12.52 -2.83
N ILE A 143 -4.09 -13.60 -2.62
CA ILE A 143 -3.24 -13.81 -1.44
C ILE A 143 -1.81 -14.04 -1.90
N LEU A 144 -0.90 -13.20 -1.48
CA LEU A 144 0.54 -13.36 -1.68
C LEU A 144 1.19 -13.65 -0.33
N GLU A 145 1.81 -14.83 -0.20
CA GLU A 145 2.49 -15.19 1.04
C GLU A 145 3.81 -14.43 1.24
N GLY A 146 4.46 -14.70 2.36
CA GLY A 146 5.65 -13.96 2.77
C GLY A 146 6.82 -14.05 1.78
N VAL A 147 7.58 -12.94 1.66
CA VAL A 147 8.79 -12.87 0.83
C VAL A 147 8.52 -13.09 -0.68
N VAL A 148 7.28 -12.88 -1.13
CA VAL A 148 6.96 -12.88 -2.57
C VAL A 148 7.46 -11.59 -3.20
N ALA A 149 8.14 -11.69 -4.36
CA ALA A 149 8.55 -10.53 -5.16
C ALA A 149 7.86 -10.56 -6.52
N VAL A 150 7.15 -9.47 -6.85
CA VAL A 150 6.40 -9.33 -8.11
C VAL A 150 7.08 -8.33 -9.02
N GLN A 151 7.44 -8.77 -10.23
CA GLN A 151 8.08 -7.92 -11.25
C GLN A 151 7.13 -6.85 -11.77
N GLN A 152 7.65 -5.73 -12.24
CA GLN A 152 6.89 -4.65 -12.86
C GLN A 152 5.95 -5.16 -13.97
N PHE A 153 4.78 -4.51 -14.08
CA PHE A 153 3.75 -4.75 -15.09
C PHE A 153 3.02 -6.09 -15.01
N VAL A 154 3.36 -6.96 -14.05
CA VAL A 154 2.68 -8.24 -13.86
C VAL A 154 1.27 -8.03 -13.32
N THR A 155 0.34 -8.88 -13.78
CA THR A 155 -1.02 -8.98 -13.25
C THR A 155 -1.18 -10.27 -12.44
N ILE A 156 -1.65 -10.14 -11.19
CA ILE A 156 -2.08 -11.26 -10.35
C ILE A 156 -3.61 -11.33 -10.42
N GLY A 157 -4.14 -12.44 -10.94
CA GLY A 157 -5.57 -12.64 -11.12
C GLY A 157 -6.34 -12.76 -9.80
N ALA A 158 -7.64 -12.51 -9.87
CA ALA A 158 -8.53 -12.59 -8.72
C ALA A 158 -8.51 -13.99 -8.07
N HIS A 159 -8.56 -14.04 -6.74
CA HIS A 159 -8.50 -15.29 -5.96
C HIS A 159 -7.24 -16.15 -6.21
N ALA A 160 -6.21 -15.60 -6.84
CA ALA A 160 -4.94 -16.29 -6.97
C ALA A 160 -4.23 -16.39 -5.62
N PHE A 161 -3.53 -17.49 -5.40
CA PHE A 161 -2.69 -17.70 -4.24
C PHE A 161 -1.23 -17.88 -4.69
N VAL A 162 -0.34 -17.01 -4.23
CA VAL A 162 1.09 -17.08 -4.54
C VAL A 162 1.85 -17.53 -3.31
N ALA A 163 2.49 -18.72 -3.41
CA ALA A 163 3.23 -19.30 -2.29
C ALA A 163 4.47 -18.48 -1.91
N GLY A 164 4.84 -18.55 -0.64
CA GLY A 164 5.94 -17.79 -0.07
C GLY A 164 7.29 -18.01 -0.76
N GLY A 165 8.09 -16.96 -0.82
CA GLY A 165 9.41 -16.96 -1.46
C GLY A 165 9.38 -17.05 -3.00
N SER A 166 8.21 -16.94 -3.64
CA SER A 166 8.11 -17.00 -5.10
C SER A 166 8.57 -15.70 -5.77
N LEU A 167 9.27 -15.84 -6.90
CA LEU A 167 9.58 -14.74 -7.81
C LEU A 167 8.57 -14.73 -8.96
N VAL A 168 7.68 -13.73 -8.97
CA VAL A 168 6.60 -13.64 -9.96
C VAL A 168 7.03 -12.74 -11.11
N ARG A 169 7.40 -13.35 -12.24
CA ARG A 169 7.92 -12.66 -13.44
C ARG A 169 6.97 -12.71 -14.64
N LYS A 170 5.80 -13.29 -14.47
CA LYS A 170 4.75 -13.39 -15.49
C LYS A 170 3.39 -13.31 -14.82
N ASP A 171 2.37 -13.00 -15.60
CA ASP A 171 0.99 -12.94 -15.10
C ASP A 171 0.56 -14.25 -14.46
N VAL A 172 -0.20 -14.13 -13.38
CA VAL A 172 -0.79 -15.26 -12.65
C VAL A 172 -2.30 -15.28 -12.97
N PRO A 173 -2.82 -16.35 -13.59
CA PRO A 173 -4.25 -16.45 -13.86
C PRO A 173 -5.09 -16.40 -12.58
N PRO A 174 -6.37 -16.02 -12.66
CA PRO A 174 -7.27 -16.10 -11.51
C PRO A 174 -7.51 -17.54 -11.06
N PHE A 175 -7.84 -17.72 -9.77
CA PHE A 175 -8.22 -18.99 -9.14
C PHE A 175 -7.15 -20.09 -9.17
N VAL A 176 -5.88 -19.74 -9.32
CA VAL A 176 -4.77 -20.70 -9.29
C VAL A 176 -3.91 -20.58 -8.05
N LYS A 177 -3.18 -21.66 -7.73
CA LYS A 177 -2.04 -21.63 -6.81
C LYS A 177 -0.76 -21.57 -7.62
N ALA A 178 0.02 -20.52 -7.44
CA ALA A 178 1.30 -20.32 -8.09
C ALA A 178 2.45 -20.50 -7.09
N ALA A 179 3.48 -21.24 -7.46
CA ALA A 179 4.62 -21.53 -6.58
C ALA A 179 5.93 -21.75 -7.36
N ARG A 180 7.03 -21.72 -6.65
CA ARG A 180 8.38 -22.12 -7.11
C ARG A 180 9.08 -21.08 -8.01
N GLU A 181 10.31 -21.42 -8.41
CA GLU A 181 11.13 -20.72 -9.41
C GLU A 181 11.67 -21.76 -10.38
N PRO A 182 11.35 -21.73 -11.68
CA PRO A 182 10.37 -20.81 -12.29
C PRO A 182 8.95 -21.04 -11.79
N LEU A 183 8.13 -19.96 -11.79
CA LEU A 183 6.77 -20.00 -11.29
C LEU A 183 5.90 -21.01 -12.07
N THR A 184 5.26 -21.90 -11.33
CA THR A 184 4.30 -22.89 -11.85
C THR A 184 2.92 -22.69 -11.26
N PHE A 185 1.89 -23.13 -11.95
CA PHE A 185 0.49 -23.01 -11.57
C PHE A 185 -0.12 -24.35 -11.31
#